data_fffa7f0168965eae1e7d580fb07adc67
#
_entry.id   fffa7f0168965eae1e7d580fb07adc67
#
_cell.length_a   1.000
_cell.length_b   1.000
_cell.length_c   1.000
_cell.angle_alpha   90.00
_cell.angle_beta   90.00
_cell.angle_gamma   90.00
#
_symmetry.space_group_name_H-M   'P 1'
#
loop_
_entity.id
_entity.type
_entity.pdbx_description
1 polymer ?
#
loop_
_entity_poly.entity_id
_entity_poly.type
_entity_poly.pdbx_seq_one_letter_code
_entity_poly.pdbx_strand_id
1 'polypeptide(L)'
;MKIDGIIFDKDGTLMSFDAFWVSLSVKALEDVLAELGMEHGPLCEILDAFGVHDGVTDINGVLCKGTYAEMGEIVFDILGKHGCTALRADVVKAVEDAYSRNAAAGDVKPTCPNLAETLAGLKENGLHLAVVTTDNEPITRHCLKELGISEYFDIIFTDDGHTPTKPDPFCAGEFCRLYGLDTSRVMMVGDTMTDVRFAKNGGITAVSLAPTPEKKALLAPHTDIVIDAISELTELVK
;
A
#
# COMPACT_ATOMS: atom_id res chain seq x y z
N MET A 1 6.55 -19.24 -17.98
CA MET A 1 6.05 -20.05 -16.83
C MET A 1 4.54 -20.20 -17.02
N LYS A 2 3.95 -21.36 -16.79
CA LYS A 2 2.49 -21.50 -16.96
C LYS A 2 1.81 -21.02 -15.67
N ILE A 3 1.25 -19.83 -15.71
CA ILE A 3 0.55 -19.17 -14.61
C ILE A 3 -0.95 -19.09 -14.93
N ASP A 4 -1.80 -19.31 -13.95
CA ASP A 4 -3.25 -19.23 -14.07
C ASP A 4 -3.84 -18.10 -13.20
N GLY A 5 -3.09 -17.62 -12.18
CA GLY A 5 -3.55 -16.55 -11.30
C GLY A 5 -2.45 -15.65 -10.81
N ILE A 6 -2.79 -14.38 -10.62
CA ILE A 6 -1.87 -13.37 -10.06
C ILE A 6 -2.58 -12.63 -8.93
N ILE A 7 -1.93 -12.56 -7.78
CA ILE A 7 -2.32 -11.73 -6.65
C ILE A 7 -1.44 -10.50 -6.67
N PHE A 8 -2.03 -9.33 -6.56
CA PHE A 8 -1.32 -8.05 -6.47
C PHE A 8 -1.46 -7.44 -5.09
N ASP A 9 -0.39 -6.92 -4.56
CA ASP A 9 -0.45 -5.88 -3.55
C ASP A 9 -0.96 -4.57 -4.18
N LYS A 10 -1.43 -3.62 -3.34
CA LYS A 10 -1.96 -2.32 -3.77
C LYS A 10 -0.91 -1.22 -3.69
N ASP A 11 -0.47 -0.90 -2.48
CA ASP A 11 0.37 0.25 -2.17
C ASP A 11 1.84 0.01 -2.53
N GLY A 12 2.42 0.85 -3.39
CA GLY A 12 3.77 0.63 -3.91
C GLY A 12 3.84 -0.39 -5.05
N THR A 13 2.74 -1.07 -5.35
CA THR A 13 2.64 -2.07 -6.44
C THR A 13 1.71 -1.60 -7.55
N LEU A 14 0.41 -1.54 -7.34
CA LEU A 14 -0.54 -1.00 -8.33
C LEU A 14 -0.54 0.53 -8.35
N MET A 15 -0.40 1.15 -7.20
CA MET A 15 -0.36 2.60 -7.05
C MET A 15 0.89 3.06 -6.29
N SER A 16 1.31 4.30 -6.59
CA SER A 16 2.42 4.93 -5.89
C SER A 16 2.07 5.18 -4.43
N PHE A 17 2.82 4.56 -3.52
CA PHE A 17 2.70 4.80 -2.09
C PHE A 17 2.92 6.27 -1.74
N ASP A 18 4.04 6.84 -2.20
CA ASP A 18 4.41 8.22 -1.88
C ASP A 18 3.37 9.23 -2.38
N ALA A 19 2.91 9.08 -3.62
CA ALA A 19 1.92 10.01 -4.19
C ALA A 19 0.65 10.07 -3.34
N PHE A 20 0.16 8.91 -2.87
CA PHE A 20 -1.07 8.82 -2.09
C PHE A 20 -0.85 9.23 -0.63
N TRP A 21 0.07 8.56 0.06
CA TRP A 21 0.19 8.72 1.51
C TRP A 21 0.83 10.04 1.93
N VAL A 22 1.74 10.61 1.11
CA VAL A 22 2.32 11.93 1.41
C VAL A 22 1.27 13.03 1.20
N SER A 23 0.53 13.02 0.08
CA SER A 23 -0.50 14.03 -0.17
C SER A 23 -1.66 13.94 0.83
N LEU A 24 -2.08 12.73 1.20
CA LEU A 24 -3.05 12.50 2.28
C LEU A 24 -2.55 13.06 3.61
N SER A 25 -1.28 12.79 3.97
CA SER A 25 -0.70 13.25 5.23
C SER A 25 -0.61 14.77 5.30
N VAL A 26 -0.21 15.43 4.21
CA VAL A 26 -0.19 16.89 4.14
C VAL A 26 -1.57 17.44 4.47
N LYS A 27 -2.61 16.93 3.79
CA LYS A 27 -3.98 17.42 3.97
C LYS A 27 -4.54 17.12 5.36
N ALA A 28 -4.32 15.92 5.87
CA ALA A 28 -4.76 15.54 7.21
C ALA A 28 -4.08 16.39 8.29
N LEU A 29 -2.77 16.64 8.17
CA LEU A 29 -2.03 17.47 9.11
C LEU A 29 -2.42 18.95 9.03
N GLU A 30 -2.70 19.48 7.84
CA GLU A 30 -3.26 20.83 7.69
C GLU A 30 -4.59 20.97 8.45
N ASP A 31 -5.48 19.99 8.35
CA ASP A 31 -6.75 19.97 9.09
C ASP A 31 -6.49 19.91 10.61
N VAL A 32 -5.58 19.06 11.09
CA VAL A 32 -5.19 18.98 12.50
C VAL A 32 -4.64 20.32 13.01
N LEU A 33 -3.73 20.94 12.27
CA LEU A 33 -3.15 22.21 12.64
C LEU A 33 -4.20 23.33 12.69
N ALA A 34 -5.14 23.35 11.76
CA ALA A 34 -6.25 24.31 11.77
C ALA A 34 -7.18 24.07 12.96
N GLU A 35 -7.57 22.81 13.26
CA GLU A 35 -8.43 22.44 14.40
C GLU A 35 -7.81 22.85 15.75
N LEU A 36 -6.48 22.77 15.87
CA LEU A 36 -5.73 23.14 17.07
C LEU A 36 -5.32 24.62 17.11
N GLY A 37 -5.74 25.44 16.14
CA GLY A 37 -5.41 26.87 16.06
C GLY A 37 -3.92 27.13 15.73
N MET A 38 -3.28 26.22 15.02
CA MET A 38 -1.87 26.25 14.64
C MET A 38 -1.66 26.24 13.11
N GLU A 39 -2.45 27.01 12.36
CA GLU A 39 -2.48 27.04 10.89
C GLU A 39 -1.10 27.33 10.23
N HIS A 40 -0.18 27.93 10.98
CA HIS A 40 1.22 28.16 10.55
C HIS A 40 2.21 27.27 11.32
N GLY A 41 1.73 26.11 11.77
CA GLY A 41 2.50 25.18 12.59
C GLY A 41 3.59 24.45 11.81
N PRO A 42 4.34 23.57 12.47
CA PRO A 42 5.53 22.92 11.96
C PRO A 42 5.22 21.71 11.05
N LEU A 43 4.40 21.91 10.00
CA LEU A 43 4.00 20.83 9.09
C LEU A 43 5.20 20.04 8.53
N CYS A 44 6.23 20.76 8.06
CA CYS A 44 7.43 20.09 7.51
C CYS A 44 8.18 19.28 8.57
N GLU A 45 8.27 19.78 9.83
CA GLU A 45 8.91 19.05 10.92
C GLU A 45 8.13 17.77 11.28
N ILE A 46 6.80 17.84 11.21
CA ILE A 46 5.93 16.66 11.45
C ILE A 46 6.10 15.63 10.35
N LEU A 47 6.08 16.07 9.07
CA LEU A 47 6.28 15.17 7.93
C LEU A 47 7.67 14.51 7.97
N ASP A 48 8.70 15.28 8.32
CA ASP A 48 10.07 14.77 8.48
C ASP A 48 10.15 13.72 9.60
N ALA A 49 9.47 13.96 10.73
CA ALA A 49 9.38 13.00 11.82
C ALA A 49 8.54 11.75 11.46
N PHE A 50 7.64 11.86 10.49
CA PHE A 50 6.92 10.71 9.94
C PHE A 50 7.79 9.88 8.97
N GLY A 51 8.98 10.37 8.62
CA GLY A 51 9.89 9.76 7.66
C GLY A 51 9.62 10.18 6.22
N VAL A 52 9.05 11.39 6.00
CA VAL A 52 8.84 11.95 4.66
C VAL A 52 9.93 12.99 4.37
N HIS A 53 10.81 12.69 3.42
CA HIS A 53 11.92 13.56 3.02
C HIS A 53 11.80 13.87 1.52
N ASP A 54 11.69 15.14 1.15
CA ASP A 54 11.54 15.57 -0.25
C ASP A 54 10.40 14.86 -1.01
N GLY A 55 9.30 14.54 -0.31
CA GLY A 55 8.13 13.87 -0.88
C GLY A 55 8.29 12.35 -1.08
N VAL A 56 9.34 11.76 -0.53
CA VAL A 56 9.62 10.32 -0.53
C VAL A 56 9.58 9.79 0.90
N THR A 57 8.96 8.64 1.09
CA THR A 57 8.84 8.02 2.41
C THR A 57 10.03 7.10 2.74
N ASP A 58 10.53 7.18 3.96
CA ASP A 58 11.40 6.14 4.52
C ASP A 58 10.57 4.90 4.86
N ILE A 59 10.92 3.78 4.28
CA ILE A 59 10.27 2.48 4.55
C ILE A 59 10.28 2.09 6.04
N ASN A 60 11.17 2.67 6.85
CA ASN A 60 11.22 2.49 8.30
C ASN A 60 10.51 3.59 9.08
N GLY A 61 10.03 4.64 8.41
CA GLY A 61 9.29 5.74 9.00
C GLY A 61 7.94 5.31 9.56
N VAL A 62 7.41 6.12 10.47
CA VAL A 62 6.11 5.85 11.10
C VAL A 62 4.96 5.88 10.08
N LEU A 63 5.08 6.67 9.00
CA LEU A 63 4.06 6.69 7.96
C LEU A 63 3.91 5.34 7.24
N CYS A 64 5.00 4.56 7.13
CA CYS A 64 4.97 3.24 6.47
C CYS A 64 4.67 2.08 7.41
N LYS A 65 4.97 2.21 8.71
CA LYS A 65 4.93 1.07 9.65
C LYS A 65 4.13 1.32 10.92
N GLY A 66 3.88 2.58 11.25
CA GLY A 66 3.23 2.96 12.50
C GLY A 66 1.71 2.96 12.40
N THR A 67 1.10 3.24 13.53
CA THR A 67 -0.33 3.44 13.69
C THR A 67 -0.66 4.93 13.72
N TYR A 68 -1.91 5.29 13.46
CA TYR A 68 -2.36 6.68 13.62
C TYR A 68 -2.17 7.19 15.05
N ALA A 69 -2.28 6.32 16.04
CA ALA A 69 -2.00 6.68 17.44
C ALA A 69 -0.52 7.07 17.64
N GLU A 70 0.43 6.29 17.09
CA GLU A 70 1.86 6.65 17.15
C GLU A 70 2.16 7.95 16.39
N MET A 71 1.52 8.17 15.24
CA MET A 71 1.61 9.44 14.52
C MET A 71 1.07 10.59 15.36
N GLY A 72 -0.06 10.41 16.05
CA GLY A 72 -0.63 11.39 16.97
C GLY A 72 0.28 11.74 18.14
N GLU A 73 1.00 10.77 18.70
CA GLU A 73 2.00 11.01 19.74
C GLU A 73 3.15 11.90 19.24
N ILE A 74 3.65 11.63 18.04
CA ILE A 74 4.70 12.45 17.41
C ILE A 74 4.20 13.88 17.19
N VAL A 75 2.98 14.04 16.68
CA VAL A 75 2.36 15.35 16.47
C VAL A 75 2.25 16.09 17.79
N PHE A 76 1.76 15.45 18.86
CA PHE A 76 1.65 16.03 20.18
C PHE A 76 3.01 16.54 20.70
N ASP A 77 4.06 15.74 20.62
CA ASP A 77 5.38 16.09 21.10
C ASP A 77 6.00 17.27 20.33
N ILE A 78 5.78 17.33 19.01
CA ILE A 78 6.25 18.44 18.17
C ILE A 78 5.46 19.72 18.48
N LEU A 79 4.12 19.66 18.46
CA LEU A 79 3.27 20.82 18.70
C LEU A 79 3.47 21.43 20.11
N GLY A 80 3.76 20.58 21.10
CA GLY A 80 4.12 21.03 22.45
C GLY A 80 5.36 21.92 22.48
N LYS A 81 6.38 21.62 21.67
CA LYS A 81 7.59 22.46 21.50
C LYS A 81 7.27 23.81 20.83
N HIS A 82 6.21 23.87 20.06
CA HIS A 82 5.73 25.07 19.37
C HIS A 82 4.61 25.81 20.12
N GLY A 83 4.40 25.47 21.41
CA GLY A 83 3.50 26.19 22.30
C GLY A 83 2.03 25.73 22.26
N CYS A 84 1.72 24.63 21.61
CA CYS A 84 0.38 24.02 21.70
C CYS A 84 0.10 23.58 23.13
N THR A 85 -1.09 23.91 23.65
CA THR A 85 -1.54 23.55 25.02
C THR A 85 -2.66 22.52 25.03
N ALA A 86 -2.98 21.95 23.86
CA ALA A 86 -3.99 20.89 23.75
C ALA A 86 -3.59 19.64 24.53
N LEU A 87 -4.58 18.90 25.02
CA LEU A 87 -4.33 17.66 25.72
C LEU A 87 -3.85 16.59 24.73
N ARG A 88 -2.96 15.70 25.19
CA ARG A 88 -2.44 14.58 24.40
C ARG A 88 -3.56 13.78 23.72
N ALA A 89 -4.59 13.40 24.46
CA ALA A 89 -5.70 12.61 23.93
C ALA A 89 -6.47 13.34 22.80
N ASP A 90 -6.59 14.67 22.89
CA ASP A 90 -7.28 15.47 21.88
C ASP A 90 -6.44 15.54 20.59
N VAL A 91 -5.12 15.68 20.70
CA VAL A 91 -4.21 15.70 19.54
C VAL A 91 -4.19 14.34 18.85
N VAL A 92 -4.02 13.24 19.59
CA VAL A 92 -4.04 11.88 19.04
C VAL A 92 -5.36 11.61 18.31
N LYS A 93 -6.48 11.96 18.95
CA LYS A 93 -7.80 11.80 18.33
C LYS A 93 -7.97 12.68 17.09
N ALA A 94 -7.49 13.93 17.09
CA ALA A 94 -7.56 14.81 15.94
C ALA A 94 -6.80 14.23 14.73
N VAL A 95 -5.64 13.60 14.96
CA VAL A 95 -4.88 12.91 13.90
C VAL A 95 -5.67 11.73 13.36
N GLU A 96 -6.17 10.83 14.20
CA GLU A 96 -6.98 9.68 13.78
C GLU A 96 -8.22 10.11 12.97
N ASP A 97 -8.95 11.10 13.48
CA ASP A 97 -10.14 11.64 12.82
C ASP A 97 -9.79 12.32 11.47
N ALA A 98 -8.67 13.07 11.41
CA ALA A 98 -8.24 13.74 10.19
C ALA A 98 -7.85 12.76 9.08
N TYR A 99 -7.07 11.71 9.40
CA TYR A 99 -6.75 10.66 8.44
C TYR A 99 -8.01 9.93 7.95
N SER A 100 -8.94 9.63 8.85
CA SER A 100 -10.22 9.01 8.49
C SER A 100 -11.07 9.89 7.57
N ARG A 101 -11.18 11.20 7.86
CA ARG A 101 -11.92 12.17 7.03
C ARG A 101 -11.32 12.35 5.64
N ASN A 102 -9.99 12.32 5.55
CA ASN A 102 -9.24 12.56 4.33
C ASN A 102 -8.86 11.27 3.57
N ALA A 103 -9.38 10.13 3.95
CA ALA A 103 -9.02 8.83 3.38
C ALA A 103 -9.12 8.72 1.84
N ALA A 104 -9.96 9.56 1.20
CA ALA A 104 -10.09 9.64 -0.25
C ALA A 104 -9.37 10.86 -0.88
N ALA A 105 -8.53 11.58 -0.13
CA ALA A 105 -7.91 12.82 -0.58
C ALA A 105 -6.46 12.63 -1.06
N GLY A 106 -5.92 11.42 -0.98
CA GLY A 106 -4.59 11.10 -1.49
C GLY A 106 -4.55 11.12 -3.03
N ASP A 107 -3.41 11.50 -3.58
CA ASP A 107 -3.16 11.51 -5.02
C ASP A 107 -2.99 10.09 -5.55
N VAL A 108 -4.03 9.52 -6.14
CA VAL A 108 -4.00 8.17 -6.71
C VAL A 108 -3.27 8.20 -8.05
N LYS A 109 -2.06 7.64 -8.09
CA LYS A 109 -1.24 7.54 -9.30
C LYS A 109 -0.79 6.10 -9.51
N PRO A 110 -0.84 5.56 -10.76
CA PRO A 110 -0.34 4.22 -11.04
C PRO A 110 1.19 4.17 -10.89
N THR A 111 1.73 2.99 -10.57
CA THR A 111 3.19 2.77 -10.53
C THR A 111 3.83 2.77 -11.93
N CYS A 112 3.05 2.49 -12.97
CA CYS A 112 3.50 2.58 -14.37
C CYS A 112 2.38 3.10 -15.28
N PRO A 113 2.70 3.83 -16.34
CA PRO A 113 1.69 4.49 -17.18
C PRO A 113 0.76 3.54 -17.95
N ASN A 114 1.19 2.30 -18.22
CA ASN A 114 0.45 1.28 -18.96
C ASN A 114 -0.17 0.19 -18.05
N LEU A 115 -0.44 0.52 -16.78
CA LEU A 115 -0.97 -0.44 -15.81
C LEU A 115 -2.29 -1.09 -16.27
N ALA A 116 -3.27 -0.28 -16.69
CA ALA A 116 -4.57 -0.78 -17.13
C ALA A 116 -4.45 -1.69 -18.37
N GLU A 117 -3.63 -1.31 -19.35
CA GLU A 117 -3.36 -2.11 -20.55
C GLU A 117 -2.71 -3.46 -20.19
N THR A 118 -1.77 -3.43 -19.24
CA THR A 118 -1.11 -4.66 -18.75
C THR A 118 -2.11 -5.60 -18.10
N LEU A 119 -2.97 -5.09 -17.19
CA LEU A 119 -3.99 -5.90 -16.53
C LEU A 119 -5.03 -6.46 -17.52
N ALA A 120 -5.45 -5.64 -18.50
CA ALA A 120 -6.33 -6.09 -19.58
C ALA A 120 -5.71 -7.26 -20.36
N GLY A 121 -4.45 -7.15 -20.77
CA GLY A 121 -3.74 -8.21 -21.47
C GLY A 121 -3.59 -9.49 -20.63
N LEU A 122 -3.39 -9.39 -19.33
CA LEU A 122 -3.37 -10.55 -18.43
C LEU A 122 -4.76 -11.23 -18.37
N LYS A 123 -5.84 -10.45 -18.30
CA LYS A 123 -7.21 -10.98 -18.35
C LYS A 123 -7.55 -11.63 -19.69
N GLU A 124 -7.15 -11.04 -20.82
CA GLU A 124 -7.32 -11.60 -22.15
C GLU A 124 -6.60 -12.94 -22.33
N ASN A 125 -5.47 -13.14 -21.64
CA ASN A 125 -4.77 -14.43 -21.56
C ASN A 125 -5.44 -15.44 -20.61
N GLY A 126 -6.59 -15.12 -20.03
CA GLY A 126 -7.39 -16.01 -19.21
C GLY A 126 -6.91 -16.14 -17.76
N LEU A 127 -6.07 -15.24 -17.27
CA LEU A 127 -5.61 -15.27 -15.88
C LEU A 127 -6.68 -14.76 -14.92
N HIS A 128 -6.75 -15.38 -13.74
CA HIS A 128 -7.47 -14.82 -12.61
C HIS A 128 -6.61 -13.79 -11.88
N LEU A 129 -7.18 -12.62 -11.58
CA LEU A 129 -6.48 -11.55 -10.89
C LEU A 129 -7.14 -11.23 -9.55
N ALA A 130 -6.34 -11.05 -8.51
CA ALA A 130 -6.78 -10.67 -7.18
C ALA A 130 -5.96 -9.50 -6.63
N VAL A 131 -6.56 -8.74 -5.72
CA VAL A 131 -5.84 -7.79 -4.84
C VAL A 131 -5.82 -8.35 -3.43
N VAL A 132 -4.67 -8.30 -2.76
CA VAL A 132 -4.53 -8.57 -1.32
C VAL A 132 -3.77 -7.42 -0.68
N THR A 133 -4.43 -6.62 0.13
CA THR A 133 -3.87 -5.45 0.80
C THR A 133 -4.16 -5.47 2.31
N THR A 134 -3.34 -4.79 3.08
CA THR A 134 -3.56 -4.53 4.51
C THR A 134 -4.39 -3.26 4.76
N ASP A 135 -4.83 -2.60 3.70
CA ASP A 135 -5.69 -1.43 3.76
C ASP A 135 -7.17 -1.84 3.85
N ASN A 136 -8.02 -0.93 4.31
CA ASN A 136 -9.47 -1.17 4.43
C ASN A 136 -10.18 -1.15 3.08
N GLU A 137 -11.39 -1.72 3.04
CA GLU A 137 -12.17 -1.88 1.82
C GLU A 137 -12.56 -0.54 1.16
N PRO A 138 -13.07 0.48 1.89
CA PRO A 138 -13.47 1.75 1.27
C PRO A 138 -12.32 2.45 0.52
N ILE A 139 -11.14 2.56 1.15
CA ILE A 139 -9.95 3.17 0.54
C ILE A 139 -9.50 2.35 -0.65
N THR A 140 -9.42 1.03 -0.51
CA THR A 140 -8.98 0.13 -1.59
C THR A 140 -9.87 0.27 -2.83
N ARG A 141 -11.20 0.21 -2.65
CA ARG A 141 -12.14 0.36 -3.78
C ARG A 141 -12.07 1.74 -4.42
N HIS A 142 -11.91 2.79 -3.61
CA HIS A 142 -11.71 4.15 -4.12
C HIS A 142 -10.47 4.22 -5.02
N CYS A 143 -9.31 3.75 -4.53
CA CYS A 143 -8.05 3.78 -5.29
C CYS A 143 -8.13 2.98 -6.60
N LEU A 144 -8.66 1.76 -6.57
CA LEU A 144 -8.81 0.95 -7.78
C LEU A 144 -9.75 1.59 -8.82
N LYS A 145 -10.80 2.27 -8.36
CA LYS A 145 -11.72 3.00 -9.22
C LYS A 145 -11.05 4.23 -9.85
N GLU A 146 -10.35 5.03 -9.07
CA GLU A 146 -9.61 6.20 -9.58
C GLU A 146 -8.52 5.81 -10.59
N LEU A 147 -7.87 4.65 -10.39
CA LEU A 147 -6.94 4.08 -11.36
C LEU A 147 -7.62 3.53 -12.63
N GLY A 148 -8.96 3.35 -12.62
CA GLY A 148 -9.69 2.74 -13.72
C GLY A 148 -9.37 1.26 -13.93
N ILE A 149 -9.07 0.51 -12.85
CA ILE A 149 -8.64 -0.89 -12.94
C ILE A 149 -9.51 -1.86 -12.16
N SER A 150 -10.59 -1.39 -11.52
CA SER A 150 -11.44 -2.22 -10.66
C SER A 150 -12.01 -3.46 -11.36
N GLU A 151 -12.34 -3.35 -12.63
CA GLU A 151 -12.98 -4.41 -13.43
C GLU A 151 -12.07 -5.58 -13.78
N TYR A 152 -10.74 -5.42 -13.63
CA TYR A 152 -9.80 -6.50 -13.94
C TYR A 152 -9.68 -7.53 -12.82
N PHE A 153 -10.08 -7.20 -11.60
CA PHE A 153 -9.92 -8.07 -10.44
C PHE A 153 -11.14 -8.92 -10.17
N ASP A 154 -10.96 -10.23 -10.14
CA ASP A 154 -12.01 -11.21 -9.85
C ASP A 154 -12.39 -11.17 -8.36
N ILE A 155 -11.44 -10.84 -7.47
CA ILE A 155 -11.64 -10.71 -6.03
C ILE A 155 -10.67 -9.71 -5.40
N ILE A 156 -11.11 -9.07 -4.33
CA ILE A 156 -10.31 -8.11 -3.55
C ILE A 156 -10.39 -8.53 -2.07
N PHE A 157 -9.24 -8.76 -1.44
CA PHE A 157 -9.10 -9.00 -0.02
C PHE A 157 -8.49 -7.76 0.64
N THR A 158 -9.17 -7.25 1.65
CA THR A 158 -8.80 -6.06 2.41
C THR A 158 -8.73 -6.39 3.89
N ASP A 159 -8.19 -5.49 4.70
CA ASP A 159 -8.32 -5.60 6.16
C ASP A 159 -9.77 -5.27 6.58
N ASP A 160 -10.48 -6.29 7.02
CA ASP A 160 -11.84 -6.21 7.58
C ASP A 160 -11.86 -6.41 9.11
N GLY A 161 -10.68 -6.47 9.74
CA GLY A 161 -10.50 -6.72 11.17
C GLY A 161 -10.78 -8.17 11.61
N HIS A 162 -11.08 -9.09 10.68
CA HIS A 162 -11.44 -10.50 10.96
C HIS A 162 -10.63 -11.48 10.13
N THR A 163 -10.46 -11.21 8.84
CA THR A 163 -9.68 -12.04 7.93
C THR A 163 -8.18 -11.89 8.23
N PRO A 164 -7.43 -13.00 8.33
CA PRO A 164 -5.98 -12.89 8.51
C PRO A 164 -5.32 -12.09 7.38
N THR A 165 -4.52 -11.09 7.77
CA THR A 165 -3.80 -10.22 6.82
C THR A 165 -2.41 -10.75 6.48
N LYS A 166 -1.81 -10.27 5.39
CA LYS A 166 -0.41 -10.57 5.04
C LYS A 166 0.50 -10.34 6.27
N PRO A 167 1.46 -11.24 6.57
CA PRO A 167 1.95 -12.36 5.74
C PRO A 167 1.25 -13.71 5.95
N ASP A 168 0.06 -13.76 6.59
CA ASP A 168 -0.73 -15.00 6.70
C ASP A 168 -1.19 -15.41 5.30
N PRO A 169 -1.06 -16.70 4.91
CA PRO A 169 -1.37 -17.17 3.57
C PRO A 169 -2.85 -17.39 3.29
N PHE A 170 -3.75 -17.09 4.22
CA PHE A 170 -5.19 -17.36 4.10
C PHE A 170 -5.77 -16.89 2.77
N CYS A 171 -5.52 -15.62 2.39
CA CYS A 171 -6.06 -15.05 1.16
C CYS A 171 -5.52 -15.74 -0.11
N ALA A 172 -4.27 -16.22 -0.11
CA ALA A 172 -3.72 -16.99 -1.21
C ALA A 172 -4.43 -18.34 -1.36
N GLY A 173 -4.63 -19.05 -0.25
CA GLY A 173 -5.37 -20.31 -0.22
C GLY A 173 -6.82 -20.15 -0.67
N GLU A 174 -7.49 -19.09 -0.21
CA GLU A 174 -8.88 -18.80 -0.56
C GLU A 174 -9.03 -18.44 -2.04
N PHE A 175 -8.12 -17.64 -2.60
CA PHE A 175 -8.07 -17.35 -4.04
C PHE A 175 -7.93 -18.63 -4.86
N CYS A 176 -6.96 -19.51 -4.50
CA CYS A 176 -6.78 -20.79 -5.18
C CYS A 176 -8.04 -21.66 -5.09
N ARG A 177 -8.67 -21.73 -3.91
CA ARG A 177 -9.89 -22.51 -3.70
C ARG A 177 -11.07 -22.03 -4.53
N LEU A 178 -11.30 -20.70 -4.58
CA LEU A 178 -12.44 -20.10 -5.29
C LEU A 178 -12.37 -20.30 -6.80
N TYR A 179 -11.16 -20.23 -7.37
CA TYR A 179 -10.97 -20.32 -8.82
C TYR A 179 -10.39 -21.65 -9.29
N GLY A 180 -10.23 -22.64 -8.39
CA GLY A 180 -9.73 -23.97 -8.73
C GLY A 180 -8.28 -23.98 -9.20
N LEU A 181 -7.44 -23.09 -8.65
CA LEU A 181 -6.05 -22.88 -9.07
C LEU A 181 -5.09 -23.77 -8.28
N ASP A 182 -4.04 -24.25 -8.95
CA ASP A 182 -2.89 -24.87 -8.30
C ASP A 182 -1.95 -23.77 -7.79
N THR A 183 -1.52 -23.82 -6.52
CA THR A 183 -0.62 -22.83 -5.92
C THR A 183 0.68 -22.67 -6.69
N SER A 184 1.22 -23.75 -7.30
CA SER A 184 2.41 -23.73 -8.15
C SER A 184 2.23 -22.91 -9.45
N ARG A 185 0.99 -22.51 -9.75
CA ARG A 185 0.61 -21.72 -10.94
C ARG A 185 0.04 -20.35 -10.57
N VAL A 186 0.25 -19.92 -9.34
CA VAL A 186 -0.14 -18.62 -8.83
C VAL A 186 1.09 -17.84 -8.40
N MET A 187 1.09 -16.53 -8.62
CA MET A 187 2.14 -15.65 -8.13
C MET A 187 1.56 -14.49 -7.30
N MET A 188 2.36 -14.01 -6.37
CA MET A 188 2.16 -12.74 -5.64
C MET A 188 3.10 -11.71 -6.19
N VAL A 189 2.58 -10.58 -6.63
CA VAL A 189 3.34 -9.40 -7.05
C VAL A 189 3.20 -8.34 -5.97
N GLY A 190 4.33 -7.93 -5.39
CA GLY A 190 4.37 -6.93 -4.33
C GLY A 190 5.73 -6.24 -4.26
N ASP A 191 5.84 -5.22 -3.43
CA ASP A 191 7.05 -4.39 -3.33
C ASP A 191 7.70 -4.42 -1.94
N THR A 192 7.20 -5.30 -1.03
CA THR A 192 7.66 -5.41 0.35
C THR A 192 8.06 -6.84 0.74
N MET A 193 8.82 -6.95 1.85
CA MET A 193 9.12 -8.24 2.47
C MET A 193 7.88 -8.97 3.01
N THR A 194 6.80 -8.23 3.30
CA THR A 194 5.52 -8.81 3.72
C THR A 194 4.90 -9.62 2.59
N ASP A 195 4.96 -9.12 1.36
CA ASP A 195 4.46 -9.81 0.16
C ASP A 195 5.28 -11.05 -0.17
N VAL A 196 6.61 -10.95 -0.05
CA VAL A 196 7.51 -12.11 -0.22
C VAL A 196 7.18 -13.21 0.79
N ARG A 197 6.98 -12.85 2.08
CA ARG A 197 6.61 -13.82 3.12
C ARG A 197 5.23 -14.41 2.88
N PHE A 198 4.26 -13.58 2.48
CA PHE A 198 2.92 -14.04 2.11
C PHE A 198 2.98 -15.08 1.00
N ALA A 199 3.73 -14.82 -0.07
CA ALA A 199 3.90 -15.75 -1.18
C ALA A 199 4.52 -17.08 -0.71
N LYS A 200 5.60 -17.02 0.05
CA LYS A 200 6.28 -18.21 0.57
C LYS A 200 5.42 -19.03 1.52
N ASN A 201 4.70 -18.36 2.42
CA ASN A 201 3.79 -19.02 3.34
C ASN A 201 2.62 -19.70 2.59
N GLY A 202 2.16 -19.10 1.48
CA GLY A 202 1.10 -19.63 0.62
C GLY A 202 1.56 -20.68 -0.39
N GLY A 203 2.88 -20.94 -0.50
CA GLY A 203 3.43 -21.87 -1.49
C GLY A 203 3.22 -21.41 -2.94
N ILE A 204 3.12 -20.10 -3.16
CA ILE A 204 2.99 -19.44 -4.46
C ILE A 204 4.27 -18.70 -4.84
N THR A 205 4.46 -18.38 -6.11
CA THR A 205 5.67 -17.70 -6.62
C THR A 205 5.72 -16.26 -6.11
N ALA A 206 6.84 -15.85 -5.50
CA ALA A 206 7.08 -14.48 -5.08
C ALA A 206 7.70 -13.66 -6.23
N VAL A 207 7.02 -12.59 -6.63
CA VAL A 207 7.51 -11.62 -7.64
C VAL A 207 7.62 -10.26 -6.97
N SER A 208 8.82 -9.72 -6.91
CA SER A 208 9.05 -8.41 -6.27
C SER A 208 9.18 -7.30 -7.29
N LEU A 209 8.33 -6.28 -7.17
CA LEU A 209 8.48 -5.01 -7.89
C LEU A 209 9.54 -4.16 -7.20
N ALA A 210 10.70 -4.03 -7.82
CA ALA A 210 11.87 -3.37 -7.24
C ALA A 210 12.57 -2.47 -8.27
N PRO A 211 11.98 -1.30 -8.63
CA PRO A 211 12.52 -0.43 -9.68
C PRO A 211 13.80 0.31 -9.28
N THR A 212 14.17 0.31 -7.98
CA THR A 212 15.38 1.00 -7.50
C THR A 212 16.46 0.01 -7.03
N PRO A 213 17.75 0.38 -7.11
CA PRO A 213 18.84 -0.45 -6.62
C PRO A 213 18.68 -0.85 -5.15
N GLU A 214 18.15 0.05 -4.31
CA GLU A 214 17.92 -0.16 -2.87
C GLU A 214 16.85 -1.24 -2.65
N LYS A 215 15.70 -1.13 -3.34
CA LYS A 215 14.64 -2.15 -3.30
C LYS A 215 15.15 -3.49 -3.84
N LYS A 216 15.92 -3.49 -4.93
CA LYS A 216 16.54 -4.72 -5.45
C LYS A 216 17.45 -5.37 -4.42
N ALA A 217 18.34 -4.60 -3.79
CA ALA A 217 19.25 -5.13 -2.77
C ALA A 217 18.50 -5.74 -1.59
N LEU A 218 17.36 -5.15 -1.21
CA LEU A 218 16.52 -5.62 -0.12
C LEU A 218 15.74 -6.91 -0.46
N LEU A 219 15.12 -6.97 -1.64
CA LEU A 219 14.13 -8.01 -1.96
C LEU A 219 14.71 -9.19 -2.76
N ALA A 220 15.69 -8.96 -3.65
CA ALA A 220 16.23 -10.00 -4.52
C ALA A 220 16.78 -11.24 -3.79
N PRO A 221 17.40 -11.15 -2.59
CA PRO A 221 17.84 -12.33 -1.87
C PRO A 221 16.70 -13.22 -1.36
N HIS A 222 15.47 -12.72 -1.36
CA HIS A 222 14.33 -13.36 -0.69
C HIS A 222 13.17 -13.73 -1.63
N THR A 223 13.11 -13.19 -2.83
CA THR A 223 12.06 -13.40 -3.83
C THR A 223 12.48 -14.40 -4.90
N ASP A 224 11.52 -14.94 -5.66
CA ASP A 224 11.82 -15.86 -6.75
C ASP A 224 12.13 -15.10 -8.07
N ILE A 225 11.44 -13.97 -8.28
CA ILE A 225 11.57 -13.12 -9.46
C ILE A 225 11.61 -11.65 -9.03
N VAL A 226 12.43 -10.85 -9.71
CA VAL A 226 12.45 -9.39 -9.56
C VAL A 226 12.06 -8.77 -10.88
N ILE A 227 11.17 -7.78 -10.83
CA ILE A 227 10.76 -6.96 -11.97
C ILE A 227 10.96 -5.48 -11.66
N ASP A 228 11.18 -4.68 -12.69
CA ASP A 228 11.29 -3.23 -12.60
C ASP A 228 9.95 -2.52 -12.84
N ALA A 229 9.04 -3.18 -13.56
CA ALA A 229 7.71 -2.68 -13.86
C ALA A 229 6.69 -3.83 -13.97
N ILE A 230 5.42 -3.54 -13.64
CA ILE A 230 4.32 -4.53 -13.76
C ILE A 230 4.14 -5.00 -15.21
N SER A 231 4.46 -4.16 -16.20
CA SER A 231 4.38 -4.53 -17.62
C SER A 231 5.23 -5.74 -18.01
N GLU A 232 6.29 -6.05 -17.25
CA GLU A 232 7.12 -7.23 -17.49
C GLU A 232 6.39 -8.56 -17.22
N LEU A 233 5.29 -8.54 -16.46
CA LEU A 233 4.47 -9.72 -16.19
C LEU A 233 3.94 -10.36 -17.49
N THR A 234 3.66 -9.57 -18.51
CA THR A 234 3.18 -10.07 -19.82
C THR A 234 4.18 -11.01 -20.49
N GLU A 235 5.47 -10.85 -20.22
CA GLU A 235 6.52 -11.74 -20.73
C GLU A 235 6.67 -13.01 -19.86
N LEU A 236 6.44 -12.88 -18.55
CA LEU A 236 6.59 -14.00 -17.61
C LEU A 236 5.49 -15.06 -17.74
N VAL A 237 4.28 -14.66 -18.16
CA VAL A 237 3.08 -15.54 -18.22
C VAL A 237 2.83 -16.14 -19.62
N LYS A 238 3.69 -15.89 -20.59
CA LYS A 238 3.64 -16.48 -21.93
C LYS A 238 3.92 -17.97 -21.96
#